data_874668864ade90264c965a69a1f6211f
#
_entry.id   874668864ade90264c965a69a1f6211f
#
_cell.length_a   1.000
_cell.length_b   1.000
_cell.length_c   1.000
_cell.angle_alpha   90.00
_cell.angle_beta   90.00
_cell.angle_gamma   90.00
#
_symmetry.space_group_name_H-M   'P 1'
#
loop_
_entity.id
_entity.type
_entity.pdbx_description
1 polymer ?
#
loop_
_entity_poly.entity_id
_entity_poly.type
_entity_poly.pdbx_seq_one_letter_code
_entity_poly.pdbx_strand_id
1 'polypeptide(L)'
;THNVSSAASDVYKRQGVDIQGLTIVEAKGYGRQKGHTELYRGAEYEVHFLPKSRAEVLVDSADVEKVITTISEAVKSGKIGDGKIFVTEVQEVVRIRTGERGAEAIK
;
A
#
# COMPACT_ATOMS: atom_id res chain seq x y z
N THR A 1 1.00 -5.57 0.79
CA THR A 1 -0.04 -4.74 0.16
C THR A 1 -0.60 -3.74 1.15
N HIS A 2 -0.75 -2.52 0.74
CA HIS A 2 -1.31 -1.49 1.60
C HIS A 2 -1.78 -0.30 0.79
N ASN A 3 -2.55 0.58 1.44
CA ASN A 3 -3.05 1.79 0.81
C ASN A 3 -2.10 2.93 1.11
N VAL A 4 -1.60 3.57 0.06
CA VAL A 4 -0.75 4.75 0.20
C VAL A 4 -1.16 5.78 -0.84
N SER A 5 -0.77 7.02 -0.60
CA SER A 5 -0.98 8.08 -1.57
C SER A 5 0.21 8.13 -2.52
N SER A 6 0.03 8.85 -3.63
CA SER A 6 1.14 9.07 -4.55
C SER A 6 2.29 9.79 -3.87
N ALA A 7 1.97 10.73 -2.98
CA ALA A 7 3.01 11.45 -2.25
C ALA A 7 3.81 10.49 -1.38
N ALA A 8 3.13 9.52 -0.76
CA ALA A 8 3.82 8.53 0.06
C ALA A 8 4.76 7.68 -0.79
N SER A 9 4.31 7.31 -1.98
CA SER A 9 5.16 6.54 -2.89
C SER A 9 6.41 7.31 -3.26
N ASP A 10 6.27 8.61 -3.51
CA ASP A 10 7.42 9.45 -3.84
C ASP A 10 8.37 9.59 -2.67
N VAL A 11 7.84 9.79 -1.46
CA VAL A 11 8.65 9.87 -0.27
C VAL A 11 9.41 8.56 -0.06
N TYR A 12 8.75 7.46 -0.25
CA TYR A 12 9.32 6.15 -0.11
C TYR A 12 10.53 5.98 -1.03
N LYS A 13 10.37 6.37 -2.28
CA LYS A 13 11.47 6.28 -3.23
C LYS A 13 12.65 7.15 -2.81
N ARG A 14 12.38 8.30 -2.24
CA ARG A 14 13.44 9.25 -1.86
C ARG A 14 14.14 8.87 -0.57
N GLN A 15 13.55 8.01 0.24
CA GLN A 15 14.14 7.64 1.52
C GLN A 15 15.27 6.63 1.43
N GLY A 16 15.60 6.22 0.24
CA GLY A 16 16.72 5.32 0.06
C GLY A 16 16.45 3.89 0.49
N VAL A 17 15.20 3.53 0.63
CA VAL A 17 14.84 2.14 0.87
C VAL A 17 15.09 1.37 -0.41
N ASP A 18 15.79 0.27 -0.29
CA ASP A 18 16.19 -0.50 -1.46
C ASP A 18 15.01 -1.32 -1.97
N ILE A 19 14.23 -0.69 -2.82
CA ILE A 19 13.07 -1.33 -3.42
C ILE A 19 13.25 -1.34 -4.91
N GLN A 20 13.16 -2.52 -5.47
CA GLN A 20 13.39 -2.71 -6.89
C GLN A 20 12.14 -2.50 -7.71
N GLY A 21 10.97 -2.52 -7.09
CA GLY A 21 9.75 -2.30 -7.83
C GLY A 21 8.60 -1.99 -6.90
N LEU A 22 7.65 -1.25 -7.42
CA LEU A 22 6.47 -0.86 -6.67
C LEU A 22 5.31 -0.88 -7.65
N THR A 23 4.23 -1.56 -7.28
CA THR A 23 3.02 -1.57 -8.07
C THR A 23 1.94 -0.79 -7.34
N ILE A 24 1.30 0.12 -8.03
CA ILE A 24 0.21 0.88 -7.46
C ILE A 24 -1.06 0.54 -8.21
N VAL A 25 -2.09 0.21 -7.46
CA VAL A 25 -3.38 -0.15 -8.01
C VAL A 25 -4.40 0.81 -7.45
N GLU A 26 -5.22 1.37 -8.31
CA GLU A 26 -6.35 2.16 -7.87
C GLU A 26 -7.41 1.22 -7.35
N ALA A 27 -7.96 1.57 -6.21
CA ALA A 27 -8.97 0.75 -5.57
C ALA A 27 -10.07 1.63 -5.03
N LYS A 28 -11.16 1.02 -4.62
CA LYS A 28 -12.22 1.73 -3.94
C LYS A 28 -12.38 1.12 -2.58
N GLY A 29 -12.48 1.98 -1.59
CA GLY A 29 -12.61 1.52 -0.23
C GLY A 29 -13.88 2.01 0.41
N TYR A 30 -14.38 1.24 1.33
CA TYR A 30 -15.52 1.59 2.14
C TYR A 30 -15.10 1.51 3.59
N GLY A 31 -15.39 2.54 4.32
CA GLY A 31 -14.99 2.54 5.71
C GLY A 31 -15.40 3.82 6.40
N ARG A 32 -14.67 4.15 7.43
CA ARG A 32 -15.07 5.26 8.29
C ARG A 32 -15.02 6.61 7.62
N GLN A 33 -14.16 6.78 6.63
CA GLN A 33 -14.07 8.08 5.97
C GLN A 33 -15.29 8.45 5.21
N LYS A 34 -16.12 7.49 4.89
CA LYS A 34 -17.30 7.79 4.10
C LYS A 34 -18.37 8.51 4.90
N GLY A 35 -18.27 8.47 6.19
CA GLY A 35 -19.40 8.80 7.06
C GLY A 35 -19.93 10.19 6.95
N HIS A 36 -19.12 11.11 6.48
CA HIS A 36 -19.54 12.50 6.49
C HIS A 36 -20.41 12.86 5.31
N THR A 37 -20.61 11.99 4.35
CA THR A 37 -21.25 12.38 3.12
C THR A 37 -22.57 11.69 2.87
N GLU A 38 -22.91 10.72 3.65
CA GLU A 38 -23.99 9.82 3.26
C GLU A 38 -25.22 9.95 4.09
N LEU A 39 -25.47 11.12 4.62
CA LEU A 39 -26.54 11.25 5.57
C LEU A 39 -27.85 11.69 4.97
N TYR A 40 -27.92 11.98 3.71
CA TYR A 40 -29.17 12.37 3.12
C TYR A 40 -29.94 11.13 2.70
N ARG A 41 -31.20 11.30 2.58
CA ARG A 41 -32.05 10.19 2.32
C ARG A 41 -31.70 9.53 1.03
N GLY A 42 -31.93 8.29 0.95
CA GLY A 42 -31.58 7.51 -0.22
C GLY A 42 -30.16 7.04 -0.19
N ALA A 43 -29.29 7.85 0.34
CA ALA A 43 -27.90 7.47 0.39
C ALA A 43 -27.65 6.32 1.34
N GLU A 44 -28.51 6.13 2.28
CA GLU A 44 -28.30 5.03 3.20
C GLU A 44 -28.36 3.68 2.52
N TYR A 45 -28.90 3.62 1.34
CA TYR A 45 -28.90 2.39 0.57
C TYR A 45 -27.71 2.24 -0.33
N GLU A 46 -26.95 3.30 -0.48
CA GLU A 46 -25.84 3.30 -1.40
C GLU A 46 -24.57 3.02 -0.66
N VAL A 47 -23.75 2.20 -1.24
CA VAL A 47 -22.43 1.95 -0.72
C VAL A 47 -21.52 2.95 -1.38
N HIS A 48 -21.01 3.85 -0.58
CA HIS A 48 -20.13 4.89 -1.10
C HIS A 48 -18.69 4.43 -0.99
N PHE A 49 -18.11 4.15 -2.10
CA PHE A 49 -16.71 3.74 -2.15
C PHE A 49 -15.86 4.94 -2.48
N LEU A 50 -14.86 5.15 -1.65
CA LEU A 50 -13.94 6.25 -1.83
C LEU A 50 -12.72 5.75 -2.61
N PRO A 51 -12.16 6.61 -3.46
CA PRO A 51 -10.94 6.23 -4.17
C PRO A 51 -9.82 6.00 -3.18
N LYS A 52 -9.06 4.95 -3.42
CA LYS A 52 -7.92 4.56 -2.61
C LYS A 52 -6.82 4.09 -3.51
N SER A 53 -5.62 4.14 -3.01
CA SER A 53 -4.49 3.54 -3.70
C SER A 53 -3.99 2.36 -2.89
N ARG A 54 -3.70 1.28 -3.55
CA ARG A 54 -3.07 0.13 -2.93
C ARG A 54 -1.70 -0.06 -3.56
N ALA A 55 -0.69 -0.06 -2.73
CA ALA A 55 0.67 -0.26 -3.20
C ALA A 55 1.15 -1.63 -2.78
N GLU A 56 1.80 -2.32 -3.68
CA GLU A 56 2.37 -3.63 -3.43
C GLU A 56 3.85 -3.59 -3.70
N VAL A 57 4.59 -4.13 -2.78
CA VAL A 57 6.04 -4.14 -2.85
C VAL A 57 6.54 -5.49 -2.38
N LEU A 58 7.48 -6.04 -3.11
CA LEU A 58 8.19 -7.26 -2.69
C LEU A 58 9.50 -6.83 -2.05
N VAL A 59 9.72 -7.28 -0.83
CA VAL A 59 10.94 -6.96 -0.11
C VAL A 59 11.49 -8.20 0.54
N ASP A 60 12.79 -8.18 0.78
CA ASP A 60 13.43 -9.22 1.56
C ASP A 60 12.90 -9.14 2.99
N SER A 61 12.77 -10.29 3.63
CA SER A 61 12.29 -10.35 5.02
C SER A 61 13.09 -9.45 5.94
N ALA A 62 14.38 -9.31 5.70
CA ALA A 62 15.23 -8.48 6.53
C ALA A 62 14.86 -7.00 6.45
N ASP A 63 14.17 -6.58 5.41
CA ASP A 63 13.85 -5.16 5.19
C ASP A 63 12.43 -4.80 5.58
N VAL A 64 11.64 -5.76 6.02
CA VAL A 64 10.22 -5.52 6.27
C VAL A 64 10.00 -4.41 7.28
N GLU A 65 10.70 -4.46 8.42
CA GLU A 65 10.49 -3.45 9.45
C GLU A 65 10.91 -2.06 8.99
N LYS A 66 11.98 -1.98 8.24
CA LYS A 66 12.45 -0.71 7.70
C LYS A 66 11.42 -0.11 6.74
N VAL A 67 10.83 -0.95 5.91
CA VAL A 67 9.82 -0.52 4.96
C VAL A 67 8.57 -0.04 5.69
N ILE A 68 8.13 -0.80 6.69
CA ILE A 68 6.97 -0.41 7.48
C ILE A 68 7.18 0.95 8.11
N THR A 69 8.33 1.14 8.74
CA THR A 69 8.63 2.40 9.41
C THR A 69 8.66 3.55 8.42
N THR A 70 9.32 3.35 7.30
CA THR A 70 9.46 4.40 6.29
C THR A 70 8.10 4.85 5.77
N ILE A 71 7.26 3.88 5.42
CA ILE A 71 5.95 4.22 4.89
C ILE A 71 5.06 4.83 5.95
N SER A 72 5.07 4.26 7.14
CA SER A 72 4.21 4.75 8.22
C SER A 72 4.50 6.21 8.53
N GLU A 73 5.77 6.56 8.60
CA GLU A 73 6.13 7.93 8.91
C GLU A 73 5.80 8.89 7.78
N ALA A 74 5.83 8.40 6.56
CA ALA A 74 5.53 9.26 5.42
C ALA A 74 4.04 9.58 5.32
N VAL A 75 3.16 8.67 5.74
CA VAL A 75 1.73 8.85 5.51
C VAL A 75 0.95 9.16 6.78
N LYS A 76 1.58 9.05 7.93
CA LYS A 76 0.88 9.20 9.20
C LYS A 76 0.39 10.62 9.40
N SER A 77 -0.89 10.77 9.63
CA SER A 77 -1.47 12.06 9.99
C SER A 77 -2.16 12.00 11.35
N GLY A 78 -2.39 10.81 11.85
CA GLY A 78 -3.13 10.62 13.08
C GLY A 78 -4.63 10.66 12.89
N LYS A 79 -5.09 10.77 11.66
CA LYS A 79 -6.51 10.87 11.36
C LYS A 79 -7.01 9.61 10.69
N ILE A 80 -8.31 9.46 10.70
CA ILE A 80 -8.95 8.38 9.97
C ILE A 80 -8.62 8.55 8.50
N GLY A 81 -8.22 7.47 7.86
CA GLY A 81 -7.90 7.52 6.45
C GLY A 81 -6.41 7.33 6.17
N ASP A 82 -5.60 7.24 7.21
CA ASP A 82 -4.17 7.01 7.01
C ASP A 82 -3.88 5.68 6.33
N GLY A 83 -4.75 4.70 6.54
CA GLY A 83 -4.60 3.43 5.87
C GLY A 83 -3.98 2.36 6.75
N LYS A 84 -3.68 1.26 6.13
CA LYS A 84 -3.12 0.09 6.81
C LYS A 84 -2.06 -0.53 5.96
N ILE A 85 -1.14 -1.20 6.62
CA ILE A 85 -0.11 -1.98 5.94
C ILE A 85 -0.37 -3.44 6.28
N PHE A 86 -0.45 -4.26 5.24
CA PHE A 86 -0.55 -5.71 5.41
C PHE A 86 0.76 -6.32 4.96
N VAL A 87 1.29 -7.20 5.77
CA VAL A 87 2.49 -7.94 5.41
C VAL A 87 2.12 -9.40 5.28
N THR A 88 2.39 -9.95 4.12
CA THR A 88 2.14 -11.36 3.90
C THR A 88 3.41 -12.01 3.39
N GLU A 89 3.57 -13.26 3.70
CA GLU A 89 4.71 -14.01 3.23
C GLU A 89 4.43 -14.54 1.84
N VAL A 90 5.36 -14.26 0.94
CA VAL A 90 5.27 -14.75 -0.44
C VAL A 90 6.08 -16.03 -0.50
N GLN A 91 5.44 -17.10 -0.92
CA GLN A 91 6.08 -18.40 -0.94
C GLN A 91 7.15 -18.52 -2.00
N GLU A 92 6.93 -17.87 -3.14
CA GLU A 92 7.86 -18.04 -4.25
C GLU A 92 7.80 -16.79 -5.13
N VAL A 93 8.96 -16.36 -5.58
CA VAL A 93 9.07 -15.28 -6.57
C VAL A 93 9.95 -15.79 -7.68
N VAL A 94 9.51 -15.64 -8.90
CA VAL A 94 10.27 -16.03 -10.07
C VAL A 94 10.33 -14.85 -11.03
N ARG A 95 11.54 -14.46 -11.40
CA ARG A 95 11.69 -13.46 -12.45
C ARG A 95 11.59 -14.17 -13.79
N ILE A 96 10.59 -13.84 -14.55
CA ILE A 96 10.29 -14.59 -15.77
C ILE A 96 11.44 -14.50 -16.76
N ARG A 97 12.02 -13.31 -16.91
CA ARG A 97 13.06 -13.10 -17.90
C ARG A 97 14.30 -13.95 -17.64
N THR A 98 14.68 -14.14 -16.41
CA THR A 98 15.94 -14.80 -16.08
C THR A 98 15.77 -16.16 -15.42
N GLY A 99 14.58 -16.45 -14.91
CA GLY A 99 14.35 -17.67 -14.16
C GLY A 99 14.87 -17.64 -12.73
N GLU A 100 15.42 -16.53 -12.30
CA GLU A 100 15.89 -16.41 -10.92
C GLU A 100 14.74 -16.51 -9.94
N ARG A 101 15.02 -17.02 -8.77
CA ARG A 101 14.02 -17.25 -7.74
C ARG A 101 14.44 -16.65 -6.42
N GLY A 102 13.45 -16.45 -5.57
CA GLY A 102 13.67 -16.00 -4.20
C GLY A 102 14.26 -14.61 -4.14
N ALA A 103 15.21 -14.42 -3.26
CA ALA A 103 15.81 -13.11 -3.04
C ALA A 103 16.44 -12.53 -4.30
N GLU A 104 16.98 -13.40 -5.15
CA GLU A 104 17.56 -12.92 -6.41
C GLU A 104 16.51 -12.38 -7.36
N ALA A 105 15.29 -12.90 -7.30
CA ALA A 105 14.22 -12.45 -8.17
C ALA A 105 13.68 -11.08 -7.75
N ILE A 106 13.92 -10.68 -6.52
CA ILE A 106 13.46 -9.40 -5.99
C ILE A 106 14.38 -8.26 -6.40
N LYS A 107 15.64 -8.54 -6.58
CA LYS A 107 16.65 -7.52 -6.88
C LYS A 107 16.46 -6.83 -8.20
#